data_88b844ce343016850ef06aceb7af5519
#
_entry.id   88b844ce343016850ef06aceb7af5519
#
_cell.length_a   1.000
_cell.length_b   1.000
_cell.length_c   1.000
_cell.angle_alpha   90.00
_cell.angle_beta   90.00
_cell.angle_gamma   90.00
#
_symmetry.space_group_name_H-M   'P 1'
#
loop_
_entity.id
_entity.type
_entity.pdbx_description
1 polymer ?
#
loop_
_entity_poly.entity_id
_entity_poly.type
_entity_poly.pdbx_seq_one_letter_code
_entity_poly.pdbx_strand_id
1 'polypeptide(L)'
;MISQLKKYFLLISVMLYGAFQTFAADAKQRFPKPEFDNGYVQPHTTAPSPRFLLMQYFDVLVLLVVLSVVTWFVLKKRSRKGVFWTSVFSLLYFGFYREGCICSIGSIQNVILGIVDPTYAIPFTALLFFLLPLVFSLFFGRTFCAGACPLGAIQDIVAIRPIELPKWIQKVLGLIPYLYLGLAVLYVATKSEFIICRYDPFVGLFRFDAPYNMLILGILFLAVGVFVARPYCRFFCPYGVLLGWMSKFSSRHMTITPAACIQCKLCSNSCPFGAIDEPVAETGKRRSNVNRLMTYFVLLPLWIGIGGFAGSMMHVPLSRFNQTVYLAEQIIEHPEVKNDPKNIDVRTFMSSGKSTEQLVQEADAIRHQFYLGGWILGGFMGVVIGTSLIGLSTFRKREDWEPNKTNCLSCARCMDYCPVKKEA
;
A
#
# COMPACT_ATOMS: atom_id res chain seq x y z
N MET A 1 -22.27 -22.79 -2.68
CA MET A 1 -21.25 -22.37 -1.70
C MET A 1 -19.85 -22.87 -2.08
N ILE A 2 -19.65 -24.18 -2.30
CA ILE A 2 -18.33 -24.77 -2.65
C ILE A 2 -17.76 -24.25 -3.98
N SER A 3 -18.59 -24.05 -5.01
CA SER A 3 -18.19 -23.51 -6.32
C SER A 3 -17.66 -22.06 -6.22
N GLN A 4 -18.25 -21.25 -5.37
CA GLN A 4 -17.79 -19.87 -5.13
C GLN A 4 -16.45 -19.87 -4.35
N LEU A 5 -16.31 -20.79 -3.40
CA LEU A 5 -15.07 -20.93 -2.62
C LEU A 5 -13.87 -21.29 -3.52
N LYS A 6 -14.07 -22.21 -4.49
CA LYS A 6 -13.05 -22.58 -5.49
C LYS A 6 -12.63 -21.38 -6.35
N LYS A 7 -13.58 -20.53 -6.78
CA LYS A 7 -13.28 -19.31 -7.54
C LYS A 7 -12.45 -18.31 -6.74
N TYR A 8 -12.77 -18.12 -5.46
CA TYR A 8 -12.01 -17.21 -4.58
C TYR A 8 -10.61 -17.75 -4.29
N PHE A 9 -10.49 -19.07 -4.08
CA PHE A 9 -9.18 -19.70 -3.87
C PHE A 9 -8.30 -19.59 -5.10
N LEU A 10 -8.86 -19.80 -6.29
CA LEU A 10 -8.13 -19.63 -7.56
C LEU A 10 -7.66 -18.18 -7.74
N LEU A 11 -8.53 -17.18 -7.48
CA LEU A 11 -8.17 -15.76 -7.57
C LEU A 11 -7.04 -15.38 -6.60
N ILE A 12 -7.11 -15.86 -5.37
CA ILE A 12 -6.06 -15.61 -4.37
C ILE A 12 -4.75 -16.30 -4.77
N SER A 13 -4.82 -17.56 -5.24
CA SER A 13 -3.64 -18.31 -5.67
C SER A 13 -2.95 -17.65 -6.87
N VAL A 14 -3.71 -17.14 -7.83
CA VAL A 14 -3.18 -16.41 -8.99
C VAL A 14 -2.53 -15.09 -8.55
N MET A 15 -3.14 -14.35 -7.64
CA MET A 15 -2.55 -13.12 -7.10
C MET A 15 -1.26 -13.38 -6.32
N LEU A 16 -1.26 -14.39 -5.45
CA LEU A 16 -0.08 -14.75 -4.67
C LEU A 16 1.04 -15.29 -5.56
N TYR A 17 0.70 -16.12 -6.56
CA TYR A 17 1.67 -16.65 -7.50
C TYR A 17 2.30 -15.55 -8.37
N GLY A 18 1.49 -14.62 -8.89
CA GLY A 18 1.99 -13.46 -9.64
C GLY A 18 2.90 -12.59 -8.81
N ALA A 19 2.50 -12.26 -7.55
CA ALA A 19 3.34 -11.51 -6.64
C ALA A 19 4.65 -12.23 -6.30
N PHE A 20 4.60 -13.54 -6.06
CA PHE A 20 5.78 -14.33 -5.73
C PHE A 20 6.76 -14.40 -6.91
N GLN A 21 6.28 -14.56 -8.15
CA GLN A 21 7.13 -14.57 -9.35
C GLN A 21 7.83 -13.22 -9.57
N THR A 22 7.16 -12.11 -9.26
CA THR A 22 7.77 -10.78 -9.39
C THR A 22 8.87 -10.54 -8.36
N PHE A 23 8.74 -11.07 -7.15
CA PHE A 23 9.80 -11.02 -6.13
C PHE A 23 10.98 -11.94 -6.45
N ALA A 24 10.74 -13.07 -7.12
CA ALA A 24 11.80 -14.01 -7.47
C ALA A 24 12.61 -13.61 -8.71
N ALA A 25 12.02 -12.79 -9.61
CA ALA A 25 12.61 -12.55 -10.94
C ALA A 25 13.60 -11.36 -10.99
N ASP A 26 13.69 -10.51 -9.98
CA ASP A 26 14.33 -9.20 -10.11
C ASP A 26 15.48 -8.91 -9.13
N ALA A 27 16.36 -9.87 -8.92
CA ALA A 27 17.73 -9.54 -8.49
C ALA A 27 18.54 -9.02 -9.68
N LYS A 28 18.03 -7.98 -10.38
CA LYS A 28 18.77 -7.36 -11.48
C LYS A 28 19.92 -6.55 -10.91
N GLN A 29 21.11 -7.07 -11.13
CA GLN A 29 22.38 -6.44 -10.85
C GLN A 29 22.43 -5.07 -11.53
N ARG A 30 22.83 -4.04 -10.78
CA ARG A 30 23.18 -2.75 -11.38
C ARG A 30 24.52 -2.91 -12.06
N PHE A 31 24.54 -2.91 -13.37
CA PHE A 31 25.76 -2.96 -14.14
C PHE A 31 26.69 -1.78 -13.77
N PRO A 32 27.98 -2.03 -13.47
CA PRO A 32 28.97 -0.98 -13.41
C PRO A 32 29.07 -0.31 -14.78
N LYS A 33 29.54 0.94 -14.77
CA LYS A 33 29.83 1.60 -16.04
C LYS A 33 30.83 0.79 -16.82
N PRO A 34 30.55 0.42 -18.08
CA PRO A 34 31.51 -0.32 -18.88
C PRO A 34 32.78 0.53 -19.06
N GLU A 35 33.95 -0.05 -18.76
CA GLU A 35 35.22 0.52 -19.12
C GLU A 35 35.55 0.07 -20.55
N PHE A 36 35.78 1.06 -21.42
CA PHE A 36 36.13 0.81 -22.82
C PHE A 36 37.64 0.98 -22.97
N ASP A 37 38.34 -0.07 -23.41
CA ASP A 37 39.78 -0.06 -23.68
C ASP A 37 40.19 0.94 -24.80
N ASN A 38 39.22 1.45 -25.55
CA ASN A 38 39.40 2.36 -26.69
C ASN A 38 39.37 3.85 -26.29
N GLY A 39 39.38 4.19 -25.01
CA GLY A 39 39.26 5.58 -24.57
C GLY A 39 37.86 6.23 -24.78
N TYR A 40 36.87 5.43 -25.14
CA TYR A 40 35.50 5.91 -25.25
C TYR A 40 34.96 6.28 -23.87
N VAL A 41 34.66 7.54 -23.68
CA VAL A 41 33.99 8.04 -22.48
C VAL A 41 32.49 7.95 -22.71
N GLN A 42 31.80 7.11 -21.94
CA GLN A 42 30.35 6.99 -22.01
C GLN A 42 29.75 8.38 -21.70
N PRO A 43 28.84 8.88 -22.56
CA PRO A 43 28.18 10.17 -22.28
C PRO A 43 27.50 10.09 -20.92
N HIS A 44 27.72 11.09 -20.08
CA HIS A 44 27.01 11.18 -18.81
C HIS A 44 25.52 11.16 -19.11
N THR A 45 24.82 10.17 -18.56
CA THR A 45 23.35 10.20 -18.55
C THR A 45 22.95 11.48 -17.82
N THR A 46 22.61 12.50 -18.57
CA THR A 46 22.02 13.72 -18.00
C THR A 46 20.72 13.30 -17.37
N ALA A 47 20.67 13.31 -16.04
CA ALA A 47 19.39 13.20 -15.36
C ALA A 47 18.48 14.29 -15.96
N PRO A 48 17.24 13.98 -16.35
CA PRO A 48 16.33 14.99 -16.87
C PRO A 48 16.28 16.15 -15.87
N SER A 49 16.39 17.37 -16.38
CA SER A 49 16.39 18.57 -15.52
C SER A 49 15.18 18.53 -14.60
N PRO A 50 15.35 18.81 -13.30
CA PRO A 50 14.23 18.83 -12.38
C PRO A 50 13.18 19.81 -12.89
N ARG A 51 11.91 19.39 -12.84
CA ARG A 51 10.81 20.23 -13.29
C ARG A 51 10.83 21.56 -12.56
N PHE A 52 10.50 22.63 -13.30
CA PHE A 52 10.47 23.99 -12.74
C PHE A 52 9.64 24.05 -11.44
N LEU A 53 10.17 24.71 -10.43
CA LEU A 53 9.61 24.70 -9.06
C LEU A 53 8.15 25.18 -9.03
N LEU A 54 7.79 26.20 -9.82
CA LEU A 54 6.42 26.70 -9.91
C LEU A 54 5.44 25.61 -10.38
N MET A 55 5.85 24.77 -11.32
CA MET A 55 5.01 23.67 -11.81
C MET A 55 4.79 22.59 -10.75
N GLN A 56 5.76 22.37 -9.88
CA GLN A 56 5.60 21.42 -8.77
C GLN A 56 4.57 21.93 -7.75
N TYR A 57 4.60 23.22 -7.41
CA TYR A 57 3.59 23.83 -6.54
C TYR A 57 2.21 23.90 -7.21
N PHE A 58 2.16 24.11 -8.52
CA PHE A 58 0.92 24.01 -9.28
C PHE A 58 0.27 22.62 -9.16
N ASP A 59 1.07 21.55 -9.25
CA ASP A 59 0.59 20.19 -9.05
C ASP A 59 -0.01 19.98 -7.64
N VAL A 60 0.62 20.57 -6.60
CA VAL A 60 0.09 20.55 -5.23
C VAL A 60 -1.24 21.30 -5.14
N LEU A 61 -1.35 22.46 -5.80
CA LEU A 61 -2.59 23.22 -5.86
C LEU A 61 -3.70 22.40 -6.54
N VAL A 62 -3.40 21.75 -7.67
CA VAL A 62 -4.35 20.88 -8.37
C VAL A 62 -4.80 19.75 -7.46
N LEU A 63 -3.89 19.12 -6.70
CA LEU A 63 -4.27 18.09 -5.73
C LEU A 63 -5.23 18.62 -4.66
N LEU A 64 -4.95 19.80 -4.11
CA LEU A 64 -5.80 20.44 -3.10
C LEU A 64 -7.21 20.74 -3.67
N VAL A 65 -7.29 21.26 -4.89
CA VAL A 65 -8.57 21.53 -5.59
C VAL A 65 -9.33 20.24 -5.81
N VAL A 66 -8.68 19.20 -6.34
CA VAL A 66 -9.31 17.90 -6.59
C VAL A 66 -9.82 17.26 -5.30
N LEU A 67 -9.04 17.29 -4.22
CA LEU A 67 -9.47 16.80 -2.90
C LEU A 67 -10.70 17.56 -2.38
N SER A 68 -10.70 18.88 -2.54
CA SER A 68 -11.83 19.74 -2.13
C SER A 68 -13.09 19.45 -2.94
N VAL A 69 -12.96 19.30 -4.26
CA VAL A 69 -14.06 18.99 -5.19
C VAL A 69 -14.65 17.60 -4.89
N VAL A 70 -13.79 16.57 -4.72
CA VAL A 70 -14.25 15.22 -4.34
C VAL A 70 -14.99 15.26 -3.00
N THR A 71 -14.41 15.94 -2.02
CA THR A 71 -15.02 16.07 -0.69
C THR A 71 -16.38 16.74 -0.75
N TRP A 72 -16.51 17.78 -1.58
CA TRP A 72 -17.79 18.47 -1.80
C TRP A 72 -18.83 17.57 -2.48
N PHE A 73 -18.43 16.79 -3.52
CA PHE A 73 -19.32 15.82 -4.15
C PHE A 73 -19.76 14.71 -3.19
N VAL A 74 -18.86 14.26 -2.31
CA VAL A 74 -19.16 13.19 -1.34
C VAL A 74 -20.08 13.68 -0.21
N LEU A 75 -19.75 14.83 0.40
CA LEU A 75 -20.40 15.28 1.63
C LEU A 75 -21.62 16.18 1.38
N LYS A 76 -21.53 17.09 0.40
CA LYS A 76 -22.61 18.06 0.10
C LYS A 76 -23.53 17.56 -1.00
N LYS A 77 -23.02 17.36 -2.22
CA LYS A 77 -23.85 16.95 -3.37
C LYS A 77 -24.25 15.47 -3.37
N ARG A 78 -23.55 14.62 -2.64
CA ARG A 78 -23.79 13.18 -2.55
C ARG A 78 -23.92 12.48 -3.92
N SER A 79 -23.14 12.94 -4.90
CA SER A 79 -23.24 12.53 -6.28
C SER A 79 -22.13 11.55 -6.68
N ARG A 80 -22.50 10.31 -6.99
CA ARG A 80 -21.55 9.33 -7.55
C ARG A 80 -20.98 9.77 -8.89
N LYS A 81 -21.81 10.38 -9.75
CA LYS A 81 -21.37 10.87 -11.07
C LYS A 81 -20.27 11.91 -10.93
N GLY A 82 -20.40 12.87 -9.99
CA GLY A 82 -19.37 13.88 -9.73
C GLY A 82 -18.06 13.27 -9.26
N VAL A 83 -18.11 12.32 -8.32
CA VAL A 83 -16.91 11.58 -7.86
C VAL A 83 -16.26 10.81 -9.00
N PHE A 84 -17.03 10.15 -9.86
CA PHE A 84 -16.52 9.42 -11.02
C PHE A 84 -15.79 10.33 -12.01
N TRP A 85 -16.38 11.43 -12.43
CA TRP A 85 -15.72 12.37 -13.35
C TRP A 85 -14.46 13.01 -12.75
N THR A 86 -14.47 13.30 -11.45
CA THR A 86 -13.27 13.78 -10.77
C THR A 86 -12.18 12.70 -10.73
N SER A 87 -12.55 11.43 -10.58
CA SER A 87 -11.58 10.32 -10.62
C SER A 87 -11.00 10.13 -12.03
N VAL A 88 -11.80 10.32 -13.08
CA VAL A 88 -11.31 10.30 -14.48
C VAL A 88 -10.32 11.44 -14.71
N PHE A 89 -10.63 12.66 -14.24
CA PHE A 89 -9.70 13.78 -14.30
C PHE A 89 -8.37 13.46 -13.57
N SER A 90 -8.46 12.89 -12.37
CA SER A 90 -7.27 12.49 -11.61
C SER A 90 -6.45 11.43 -12.32
N LEU A 91 -7.08 10.49 -12.99
CA LEU A 91 -6.41 9.47 -13.79
C LEU A 91 -5.64 10.10 -14.95
N LEU A 92 -6.27 11.00 -15.68
CA LEU A 92 -5.63 11.68 -16.83
C LEU A 92 -4.52 12.60 -16.38
N TYR A 93 -4.75 13.41 -15.33
CA TYR A 93 -3.77 14.40 -14.88
C TYR A 93 -2.64 13.77 -14.08
N PHE A 94 -2.94 13.09 -12.95
CA PHE A 94 -1.93 12.53 -12.05
C PHE A 94 -1.38 11.19 -12.55
N GLY A 95 -2.19 10.38 -13.23
CA GLY A 95 -1.77 9.11 -13.80
C GLY A 95 -0.93 9.33 -15.06
N PHE A 96 -1.55 9.70 -16.15
CA PHE A 96 -0.88 9.75 -17.46
C PHE A 96 -0.05 11.00 -17.68
N TYR A 97 -0.60 12.21 -17.49
CA TYR A 97 0.14 13.45 -17.76
C TYR A 97 1.32 13.65 -16.81
N ARG A 98 1.16 13.26 -15.53
CA ARG A 98 2.22 13.32 -14.52
C ARG A 98 2.98 12.00 -14.35
N GLU A 99 2.70 11.02 -15.20
CA GLU A 99 3.40 9.73 -15.23
C GLU A 99 3.45 9.02 -13.87
N GLY A 100 2.43 9.21 -13.05
CA GLY A 100 2.38 8.67 -11.70
C GLY A 100 3.45 9.23 -10.74
N CYS A 101 4.23 10.26 -11.14
CA CYS A 101 5.29 10.84 -10.30
C CYS A 101 4.76 11.58 -9.06
N ILE A 102 3.49 11.94 -9.03
CA ILE A 102 2.79 12.50 -7.88
C ILE A 102 2.17 11.34 -7.10
N CYS A 103 3.00 10.54 -6.49
CA CYS A 103 2.57 9.35 -5.79
C CYS A 103 2.64 9.55 -4.28
N SER A 104 1.49 9.79 -3.64
CA SER A 104 1.40 9.83 -2.18
C SER A 104 1.85 8.52 -1.52
N ILE A 105 1.75 7.40 -2.26
CA ILE A 105 2.16 6.07 -1.78
C ILE A 105 3.69 5.99 -1.72
N GLY A 106 4.39 6.38 -2.78
CA GLY A 106 5.85 6.41 -2.83
C GLY A 106 6.46 7.44 -1.87
N SER A 107 5.72 8.53 -1.57
CA SER A 107 6.16 9.55 -0.61
C SER A 107 6.38 9.02 0.81
N ILE A 108 5.75 7.89 1.20
CA ILE A 108 6.02 7.20 2.47
C ILE A 108 7.52 6.94 2.61
N GLN A 109 8.14 6.41 1.56
CA GLN A 109 9.55 6.01 1.58
C GLN A 109 10.48 7.21 1.67
N ASN A 110 10.17 8.30 0.95
CA ASN A 110 10.92 9.55 1.04
C ASN A 110 10.86 10.17 2.45
N VAL A 111 9.66 10.17 3.06
CA VAL A 111 9.48 10.70 4.41
C VAL A 111 10.27 9.89 5.44
N ILE A 112 10.21 8.55 5.34
CA ILE A 112 10.95 7.67 6.26
C ILE A 112 12.46 7.84 6.06
N LEU A 113 12.93 7.91 4.81
CA LEU A 113 14.35 8.13 4.54
C LEU A 113 14.85 9.45 5.15
N GLY A 114 14.07 10.52 5.02
CA GLY A 114 14.44 11.80 5.62
C GLY A 114 14.40 11.84 7.15
N ILE A 115 13.69 10.90 7.80
CA ILE A 115 13.74 10.74 9.26
C ILE A 115 14.98 9.94 9.67
N VAL A 116 15.35 8.91 8.90
CA VAL A 116 16.45 8.00 9.24
C VAL A 116 17.79 8.54 8.79
N ASP A 117 17.84 9.27 7.68
CA ASP A 117 19.05 9.84 7.11
C ASP A 117 19.04 11.38 7.17
N PRO A 118 19.77 11.99 8.11
CA PRO A 118 19.84 13.45 8.23
C PRO A 118 20.46 14.14 7.00
N THR A 119 21.16 13.39 6.14
CA THR A 119 21.79 13.94 4.93
C THR A 119 20.79 14.02 3.76
N TYR A 120 19.65 13.35 3.86
CA TYR A 120 18.62 13.35 2.83
C TYR A 120 17.65 14.52 3.01
N ALA A 121 17.69 15.48 2.11
CA ALA A 121 16.74 16.59 2.07
C ALA A 121 15.44 16.16 1.36
N ILE A 122 14.34 16.08 2.09
CA ILE A 122 13.02 15.76 1.51
C ILE A 122 12.53 16.98 0.70
N PRO A 123 12.17 16.83 -0.59
CA PRO A 123 11.51 17.89 -1.32
C PRO A 123 10.19 18.29 -0.64
N PHE A 124 10.00 19.58 -0.37
CA PHE A 124 8.82 20.06 0.34
C PHE A 124 7.51 19.68 -0.38
N THR A 125 7.52 19.65 -1.70
CA THR A 125 6.38 19.21 -2.52
C THR A 125 6.03 17.74 -2.28
N ALA A 126 7.03 16.84 -2.14
CA ALA A 126 6.79 15.43 -1.80
C ALA A 126 6.16 15.27 -0.41
N LEU A 127 6.59 16.10 0.55
CA LEU A 127 5.98 16.15 1.88
C LEU A 127 4.52 16.61 1.81
N LEU A 128 4.21 17.61 0.98
CA LEU A 128 2.83 18.07 0.78
C LEU A 128 1.95 17.00 0.13
N PHE A 129 2.45 16.26 -0.87
CA PHE A 129 1.73 15.14 -1.47
C PHE A 129 1.47 14.00 -0.48
N PHE A 130 2.35 13.83 0.50
CA PHE A 130 2.15 12.87 1.58
C PHE A 130 1.13 13.38 2.60
N LEU A 131 1.25 14.63 3.07
CA LEU A 131 0.45 15.15 4.18
C LEU A 131 -0.97 15.55 3.78
N LEU A 132 -1.18 16.17 2.61
CA LEU A 132 -2.49 16.67 2.21
C LEU A 132 -3.60 15.60 2.23
N PRO A 133 -3.42 14.41 1.62
CA PRO A 133 -4.44 13.37 1.69
C PRO A 133 -4.68 12.84 3.11
N LEU A 134 -3.64 12.81 3.98
CA LEU A 134 -3.77 12.39 5.37
C LEU A 134 -4.61 13.40 6.17
N VAL A 135 -4.35 14.70 6.00
CA VAL A 135 -5.13 15.77 6.62
C VAL A 135 -6.59 15.72 6.17
N PHE A 136 -6.83 15.59 4.85
CA PHE A 136 -8.20 15.43 4.34
C PHE A 136 -8.88 14.17 4.90
N SER A 137 -8.13 13.07 5.04
CA SER A 137 -8.66 11.84 5.62
C SER A 137 -9.01 11.98 7.10
N LEU A 138 -8.24 12.76 7.85
CA LEU A 138 -8.49 13.05 9.26
C LEU A 138 -9.80 13.83 9.46
N PHE A 139 -10.14 14.75 8.56
CA PHE A 139 -11.35 15.56 8.70
C PHE A 139 -12.56 14.98 7.97
N PHE A 140 -12.37 14.45 6.76
CA PHE A 140 -13.44 14.11 5.82
C PHE A 140 -13.53 12.62 5.45
N GLY A 141 -12.69 11.77 6.06
CA GLY A 141 -12.59 10.37 5.70
C GLY A 141 -11.78 10.15 4.42
N ARG A 142 -11.83 8.96 3.85
CA ARG A 142 -10.97 8.53 2.74
C ARG A 142 -11.37 9.11 1.37
N THR A 143 -11.66 10.41 1.30
CA THR A 143 -12.06 11.10 0.05
C THR A 143 -10.95 11.09 -1.00
N PHE A 144 -9.66 11.08 -0.60
CA PHE A 144 -8.54 10.86 -1.52
C PHE A 144 -8.71 9.57 -2.35
N CYS A 145 -9.04 8.46 -1.68
CA CYS A 145 -9.26 7.18 -2.36
C CYS A 145 -10.50 7.19 -3.27
N ALA A 146 -11.48 8.07 -2.98
CA ALA A 146 -12.72 8.16 -3.74
C ALA A 146 -12.49 8.65 -5.17
N GLY A 147 -11.68 9.71 -5.34
CA GLY A 147 -11.58 10.36 -6.64
C GLY A 147 -10.29 11.13 -6.93
N ALA A 148 -9.36 11.27 -5.95
CA ALA A 148 -8.10 11.98 -6.19
C ALA A 148 -6.92 11.04 -6.51
N CYS A 149 -7.00 9.75 -6.14
CA CYS A 149 -5.95 8.78 -6.39
C CYS A 149 -6.08 8.16 -7.79
N PRO A 150 -5.09 8.30 -8.69
CA PRO A 150 -5.15 7.73 -10.04
C PRO A 150 -5.17 6.19 -10.04
N LEU A 151 -4.49 5.55 -9.09
CA LEU A 151 -4.50 4.08 -8.94
C LEU A 151 -5.90 3.57 -8.57
N GLY A 152 -6.63 4.33 -7.74
CA GLY A 152 -8.01 4.02 -7.40
C GLY A 152 -8.96 4.25 -8.58
N ALA A 153 -8.69 5.29 -9.38
CA ALA A 153 -9.51 5.65 -10.52
C ALA A 153 -9.48 4.58 -11.63
N ILE A 154 -8.28 4.11 -12.03
CA ILE A 154 -8.16 3.07 -13.06
C ILE A 154 -8.85 1.77 -12.64
N GLN A 155 -8.73 1.36 -11.37
CA GLN A 155 -9.38 0.16 -10.85
C GLN A 155 -10.91 0.32 -10.73
N ASP A 156 -11.42 1.55 -10.52
CA ASP A 156 -12.86 1.81 -10.44
C ASP A 156 -13.55 1.76 -11.81
N ILE A 157 -12.83 2.18 -12.87
CA ILE A 157 -13.30 2.08 -14.26
C ILE A 157 -13.45 0.62 -14.68
N VAL A 158 -12.50 -0.22 -14.30
CA VAL A 158 -12.50 -1.65 -14.68
C VAL A 158 -13.48 -2.49 -13.85
N ALA A 159 -13.94 -2.01 -12.68
CA ALA A 159 -14.84 -2.74 -11.81
C ALA A 159 -16.29 -2.81 -12.34
N ILE A 160 -16.56 -3.76 -13.25
CA ILE A 160 -17.84 -3.90 -13.97
C ILE A 160 -18.84 -4.72 -13.15
N ARG A 161 -18.43 -5.88 -12.61
CA ARG A 161 -19.28 -6.80 -11.86
C ARG A 161 -18.66 -7.18 -10.52
N PRO A 162 -18.59 -6.27 -9.57
CA PRO A 162 -17.95 -6.54 -8.30
C PRO A 162 -18.72 -7.61 -7.51
N ILE A 163 -17.98 -8.63 -7.07
CA ILE A 163 -18.46 -9.73 -6.23
C ILE A 163 -18.11 -9.39 -4.78
N GLU A 164 -19.03 -9.65 -3.85
CA GLU A 164 -18.74 -9.54 -2.43
C GLU A 164 -17.85 -10.69 -1.95
N LEU A 165 -16.68 -10.36 -1.44
CA LEU A 165 -15.79 -11.33 -0.84
C LEU A 165 -16.28 -11.75 0.56
N PRO A 166 -16.15 -13.02 0.96
CA PRO A 166 -16.45 -13.45 2.32
C PRO A 166 -15.67 -12.64 3.35
N LYS A 167 -16.32 -12.28 4.47
CA LYS A 167 -15.74 -11.41 5.52
C LYS A 167 -14.40 -11.95 6.07
N TRP A 168 -14.21 -13.26 6.16
CA TRP A 168 -12.97 -13.86 6.63
C TRP A 168 -11.80 -13.66 5.64
N ILE A 169 -12.04 -13.80 4.34
CA ILE A 169 -11.05 -13.52 3.29
C ILE A 169 -10.65 -12.05 3.32
N GLN A 170 -11.62 -11.14 3.45
CA GLN A 170 -11.34 -9.71 3.54
C GLN A 170 -10.43 -9.37 4.74
N LYS A 171 -10.61 -10.07 5.88
CA LYS A 171 -9.78 -9.86 7.07
C LYS A 171 -8.36 -10.37 6.89
N VAL A 172 -8.21 -11.57 6.32
CA VAL A 172 -6.88 -12.15 6.06
C VAL A 172 -6.11 -11.32 5.04
N LEU A 173 -6.73 -11.01 3.89
CA LEU A 173 -6.10 -10.15 2.88
C LEU A 173 -5.85 -8.73 3.39
N GLY A 174 -6.68 -8.25 4.31
CA GLY A 174 -6.51 -6.94 4.96
C GLY A 174 -5.28 -6.82 5.84
N LEU A 175 -4.55 -7.91 6.14
CA LEU A 175 -3.27 -7.88 6.84
C LEU A 175 -2.09 -7.55 5.89
N ILE A 176 -2.23 -7.85 4.61
CA ILE A 176 -1.16 -7.67 3.60
C ILE A 176 -0.70 -6.20 3.50
N PRO A 177 -1.59 -5.18 3.46
CA PRO A 177 -1.15 -3.78 3.40
C PRO A 177 -0.31 -3.36 4.61
N TYR A 178 -0.59 -3.91 5.79
CA TYR A 178 0.20 -3.65 7.00
C TYR A 178 1.58 -4.27 6.90
N LEU A 179 1.66 -5.52 6.43
CA LEU A 179 2.95 -6.19 6.20
C LEU A 179 3.76 -5.43 5.14
N TYR A 180 3.13 -5.02 4.05
CA TYR A 180 3.79 -4.26 2.99
C TYR A 180 4.27 -2.89 3.48
N LEU A 181 3.48 -2.19 4.29
CA LEU A 181 3.89 -0.94 4.94
C LEU A 181 5.11 -1.17 5.85
N GLY A 182 5.06 -2.20 6.69
CA GLY A 182 6.16 -2.52 7.60
C GLY A 182 7.45 -2.91 6.86
N LEU A 183 7.34 -3.71 5.80
CA LEU A 183 8.48 -4.03 4.92
C LEU A 183 9.03 -2.76 4.25
N ALA A 184 8.16 -1.88 3.72
CA ALA A 184 8.60 -0.64 3.11
C ALA A 184 9.38 0.25 4.09
N VAL A 185 8.93 0.32 5.34
CA VAL A 185 9.65 1.03 6.42
C VAL A 185 10.99 0.36 6.70
N LEU A 186 11.03 -0.97 6.83
CA LEU A 186 12.24 -1.73 7.13
C LEU A 186 13.32 -1.54 6.05
N TYR A 187 12.95 -1.71 4.77
CA TYR A 187 13.91 -1.60 3.66
C TYR A 187 14.46 -0.18 3.49
N VAL A 188 13.65 0.84 3.74
CA VAL A 188 14.11 2.22 3.72
C VAL A 188 14.97 2.54 4.93
N ALA A 189 14.57 2.09 6.12
CA ALA A 189 15.34 2.31 7.35
C ALA A 189 16.74 1.66 7.31
N THR A 190 16.87 0.51 6.64
CA THR A 190 18.14 -0.15 6.38
C THR A 190 18.88 0.40 5.14
N LYS A 191 18.37 1.47 4.50
CA LYS A 191 18.91 2.07 3.27
C LYS A 191 19.12 1.06 2.13
N SER A 192 18.33 -0.02 2.13
CA SER A 192 18.48 -1.12 1.17
C SER A 192 17.79 -0.83 -0.14
N GLU A 193 16.48 -0.53 -0.11
CA GLU A 193 15.71 -0.33 -1.34
C GLU A 193 14.37 0.38 -1.13
N PHE A 194 13.89 1.04 -2.21
CA PHE A 194 12.54 1.63 -2.31
C PHE A 194 11.55 0.62 -2.89
N ILE A 195 11.13 -0.38 -2.09
CA ILE A 195 10.28 -1.48 -2.58
C ILE A 195 8.92 -1.03 -3.13
N ILE A 196 8.32 0.06 -2.59
CA ILE A 196 7.05 0.58 -3.11
C ILE A 196 7.22 1.08 -4.54
N CYS A 197 8.25 1.89 -4.81
CA CYS A 197 8.47 2.45 -6.14
C CYS A 197 8.91 1.39 -7.15
N ARG A 198 9.69 0.40 -6.69
CA ARG A 198 10.21 -0.67 -7.55
C ARG A 198 9.12 -1.66 -7.97
N TYR A 199 8.22 -2.00 -7.05
CA TYR A 199 7.20 -3.04 -7.26
C TYR A 199 5.78 -2.47 -7.41
N ASP A 200 5.63 -1.16 -7.74
CA ASP A 200 4.32 -0.58 -8.04
C ASP A 200 3.87 -0.99 -9.46
N PRO A 201 2.79 -1.78 -9.59
CA PRO A 201 2.35 -2.31 -10.87
C PRO A 201 1.72 -1.25 -11.79
N PHE A 202 1.33 -0.08 -11.26
CA PHE A 202 0.61 0.93 -12.02
C PHE A 202 1.49 2.09 -12.46
N VAL A 203 2.58 2.39 -11.73
CA VAL A 203 3.50 3.48 -12.13
C VAL A 203 4.12 3.17 -13.48
N GLY A 204 4.54 1.92 -13.72
CA GLY A 204 5.06 1.51 -15.01
C GLY A 204 4.04 1.58 -16.13
N LEU A 205 2.75 1.30 -15.84
CA LEU A 205 1.66 1.46 -16.79
C LEU A 205 1.46 2.94 -17.16
N PHE A 206 1.53 3.85 -16.22
CA PHE A 206 1.37 5.29 -16.46
C PHE A 206 2.54 5.90 -17.24
N ARG A 207 3.74 5.37 -17.08
CA ARG A 207 4.96 5.81 -17.77
C ARG A 207 5.16 5.16 -19.12
N PHE A 208 4.41 4.11 -19.46
CA PHE A 208 4.66 3.24 -20.61
C PHE A 208 6.08 2.65 -20.65
N ASP A 209 6.75 2.63 -19.50
CA ASP A 209 8.12 2.13 -19.30
C ASP A 209 8.14 1.30 -18.01
N ALA A 210 7.71 0.05 -18.13
CA ALA A 210 7.71 -0.90 -17.03
C ALA A 210 8.53 -2.14 -17.41
N PRO A 211 9.24 -2.73 -16.44
CA PRO A 211 9.71 -4.11 -16.59
C PRO A 211 8.51 -5.01 -16.90
N TYR A 212 8.72 -5.95 -17.82
CA TYR A 212 7.64 -6.81 -18.31
C TYR A 212 6.85 -7.50 -17.20
N ASN A 213 7.53 -7.89 -16.12
CA ASN A 213 6.92 -8.52 -14.94
C ASN A 213 5.93 -7.56 -14.23
N MET A 214 6.26 -6.28 -14.10
CA MET A 214 5.39 -5.28 -13.46
C MET A 214 4.17 -4.96 -14.33
N LEU A 215 4.35 -4.94 -15.66
CA LEU A 215 3.24 -4.76 -16.58
C LEU A 215 2.24 -5.93 -16.46
N ILE A 216 2.72 -7.18 -16.44
CA ILE A 216 1.89 -8.38 -16.26
C ILE A 216 1.15 -8.29 -14.92
N LEU A 217 1.84 -7.91 -13.84
CA LEU A 217 1.24 -7.76 -12.53
C LEU A 217 0.14 -6.68 -12.53
N GLY A 218 0.37 -5.55 -13.19
CA GLY A 218 -0.62 -4.49 -13.35
C GLY A 218 -1.87 -4.95 -14.09
N ILE A 219 -1.69 -5.65 -15.21
CA ILE A 219 -2.77 -6.26 -16.01
C ILE A 219 -3.54 -7.28 -15.16
N LEU A 220 -2.83 -8.11 -14.39
CA LEU A 220 -3.45 -9.09 -13.50
C LEU A 220 -4.33 -8.42 -12.43
N PHE A 221 -3.84 -7.35 -11.79
CA PHE A 221 -4.65 -6.57 -10.85
C PHE A 221 -5.89 -5.96 -11.51
N LEU A 222 -5.79 -5.47 -12.75
CA LEU A 222 -6.95 -4.97 -13.49
C LEU A 222 -7.93 -6.08 -13.87
N ALA A 223 -7.43 -7.23 -14.31
CA ALA A 223 -8.27 -8.40 -14.62
C ALA A 223 -9.04 -8.90 -13.39
N VAL A 224 -8.38 -9.01 -12.24
CA VAL A 224 -9.03 -9.31 -10.96
C VAL A 224 -9.97 -8.18 -10.56
N GLY A 225 -9.64 -6.94 -10.91
CA GLY A 225 -10.42 -5.73 -10.66
C GLY A 225 -11.81 -5.75 -11.29
N VAL A 226 -12.01 -6.51 -12.37
CA VAL A 226 -13.33 -6.71 -13.01
C VAL A 226 -14.33 -7.33 -12.03
N PHE A 227 -13.87 -8.26 -11.19
CA PHE A 227 -14.70 -9.02 -10.25
C PHE A 227 -14.53 -8.55 -8.79
N VAL A 228 -13.38 -8.05 -8.41
CA VAL A 228 -13.08 -7.57 -7.05
C VAL A 228 -12.83 -6.08 -7.13
N ALA A 229 -13.74 -5.27 -6.57
CA ALA A 229 -13.57 -3.83 -6.62
C ALA A 229 -12.28 -3.36 -5.95
N ARG A 230 -11.42 -2.70 -6.72
CA ARG A 230 -10.16 -2.08 -6.29
C ARG A 230 -9.25 -3.03 -5.48
N PRO A 231 -8.83 -4.18 -6.05
CA PRO A 231 -8.07 -5.20 -5.30
C PRO A 231 -6.75 -4.68 -4.74
N TYR A 232 -5.99 -3.90 -5.51
CA TYR A 232 -4.74 -3.29 -5.05
C TYR A 232 -4.99 -2.30 -3.90
N CYS A 233 -5.94 -1.38 -4.06
CA CYS A 233 -6.23 -0.37 -3.04
C CYS A 233 -6.74 -0.96 -1.72
N ARG A 234 -7.42 -2.12 -1.77
CA ARG A 234 -7.96 -2.80 -0.57
C ARG A 234 -6.95 -3.65 0.14
N PHE A 235 -6.12 -4.40 -0.61
CA PHE A 235 -5.35 -5.50 -0.07
C PHE A 235 -3.83 -5.33 -0.21
N PHE A 236 -3.36 -4.30 -0.91
CA PHE A 236 -1.92 -4.10 -1.10
C PHE A 236 -1.45 -2.67 -0.78
N CYS A 237 -2.31 -1.65 -0.91
CA CYS A 237 -1.89 -0.27 -0.78
C CYS A 237 -1.45 0.09 0.66
N PRO A 238 -0.14 0.35 0.91
CA PRO A 238 0.36 0.68 2.24
C PRO A 238 -0.12 2.06 2.71
N TYR A 239 -0.29 3.00 1.80
CA TYR A 239 -0.84 4.32 2.11
C TYR A 239 -2.31 4.24 2.54
N GLY A 240 -3.04 3.24 2.05
CA GLY A 240 -4.40 2.93 2.47
C GLY A 240 -4.53 2.62 3.97
N VAL A 241 -3.48 2.06 4.59
CA VAL A 241 -3.42 1.83 6.04
C VAL A 241 -3.39 3.16 6.79
N LEU A 242 -2.50 4.07 6.40
CA LEU A 242 -2.36 5.40 7.02
C LEU A 242 -3.64 6.22 6.88
N LEU A 243 -4.24 6.23 5.68
CA LEU A 243 -5.52 6.89 5.44
C LEU A 243 -6.65 6.26 6.28
N GLY A 244 -6.64 4.94 6.46
CA GLY A 244 -7.60 4.23 7.31
C GLY A 244 -7.48 4.63 8.77
N TRP A 245 -6.25 4.75 9.30
CA TRP A 245 -6.01 5.22 10.66
C TRP A 245 -6.50 6.66 10.86
N MET A 246 -6.15 7.58 9.93
CA MET A 246 -6.62 8.96 9.99
C MET A 246 -8.15 9.05 9.90
N SER A 247 -8.75 8.29 8.98
CA SER A 247 -10.20 8.27 8.78
C SER A 247 -10.98 7.76 10.01
N LYS A 248 -10.38 6.91 10.85
CA LYS A 248 -11.00 6.45 12.10
C LYS A 248 -11.35 7.63 13.03
N PHE A 249 -10.53 8.67 13.01
CA PHE A 249 -10.72 9.88 13.82
C PHE A 249 -11.54 10.96 13.09
N SER A 250 -11.98 10.71 11.86
CA SER A 250 -12.67 11.73 11.05
C SER A 250 -13.95 12.23 11.73
N SER A 251 -14.09 13.56 11.77
CA SER A 251 -15.25 14.25 12.34
C SER A 251 -16.42 14.32 11.34
N ARG A 252 -16.13 14.52 10.05
CA ARG A 252 -17.11 14.69 8.97
C ARG A 252 -16.94 13.63 7.90
N HIS A 253 -17.20 12.37 8.23
CA HIS A 253 -17.16 11.29 7.24
C HIS A 253 -18.49 11.14 6.50
N MET A 254 -18.46 10.38 5.42
CA MET A 254 -19.64 10.04 4.64
C MET A 254 -20.69 9.31 5.49
N THR A 255 -21.92 9.78 5.47
CA THR A 255 -23.10 9.15 6.09
C THR A 255 -24.12 8.79 5.01
N ILE A 256 -24.82 7.65 5.13
CA ILE A 256 -25.79 7.20 4.11
C ILE A 256 -27.11 7.92 4.27
N THR A 257 -27.72 7.84 5.45
CA THR A 257 -29.03 8.41 5.76
C THR A 257 -28.96 9.45 6.84
N PRO A 258 -29.81 10.48 6.73
CA PRO A 258 -30.25 11.23 7.90
C PRO A 258 -31.40 10.46 8.56
N ALA A 259 -31.44 10.37 9.84
CA ALA A 259 -32.56 10.13 10.78
C ALA A 259 -33.76 9.22 10.41
N ALA A 260 -33.90 8.70 9.16
CA ALA A 260 -35.06 7.94 8.70
C ALA A 260 -34.68 6.70 7.89
N CYS A 261 -33.81 5.84 8.43
CA CYS A 261 -33.42 4.59 7.76
C CYS A 261 -34.61 3.60 7.77
N ILE A 262 -35.06 3.18 6.58
CA ILE A 262 -36.13 2.18 6.42
C ILE A 262 -35.62 0.73 6.40
N GLN A 263 -34.36 0.53 6.71
CA GLN A 263 -33.68 -0.78 6.82
C GLN A 263 -33.78 -1.68 5.58
N CYS A 264 -33.87 -1.12 4.38
CA CYS A 264 -34.06 -1.84 3.12
C CYS A 264 -32.83 -2.61 2.60
N LYS A 265 -31.64 -2.49 3.25
CA LYS A 265 -30.35 -3.15 2.91
C LYS A 265 -29.76 -2.79 1.54
N LEU A 266 -30.38 -1.94 0.74
CA LEU A 266 -29.91 -1.59 -0.61
C LEU A 266 -28.52 -0.95 -0.60
N CYS A 267 -28.23 -0.12 0.39
CA CYS A 267 -26.90 0.49 0.56
C CYS A 267 -25.80 -0.55 0.82
N SER A 268 -26.06 -1.58 1.62
CA SER A 268 -25.11 -2.66 1.89
C SER A 268 -24.89 -3.50 0.64
N ASN A 269 -25.95 -3.90 -0.05
CA ASN A 269 -25.86 -4.70 -1.27
C ASN A 269 -25.17 -3.96 -2.44
N SER A 270 -25.26 -2.63 -2.45
CA SER A 270 -24.59 -1.80 -3.47
C SER A 270 -23.12 -1.53 -3.18
N CYS A 271 -22.64 -1.84 -1.96
CA CYS A 271 -21.28 -1.56 -1.53
C CYS A 271 -20.34 -2.68 -1.97
N PRO A 272 -19.50 -2.48 -3.02
CA PRO A 272 -18.61 -3.53 -3.51
C PRO A 272 -17.43 -3.81 -2.56
N PHE A 273 -17.30 -3.00 -1.51
CA PHE A 273 -16.22 -3.11 -0.53
C PHE A 273 -16.63 -3.82 0.76
N GLY A 274 -17.93 -4.11 0.95
CA GLY A 274 -18.46 -4.64 2.20
C GLY A 274 -18.16 -3.73 3.39
N ALA A 275 -18.11 -2.43 3.15
CA ALA A 275 -17.70 -1.42 4.14
C ALA A 275 -18.90 -0.77 4.86
N ILE A 276 -20.07 -1.39 4.81
CA ILE A 276 -21.27 -0.92 5.50
C ILE A 276 -21.57 -1.90 6.62
N ASP A 277 -21.57 -1.37 7.83
CA ASP A 277 -21.87 -2.12 9.03
C ASP A 277 -23.37 -2.25 9.25
N GLU A 278 -23.82 -3.43 9.64
CA GLU A 278 -25.21 -3.75 9.90
C GLU A 278 -25.70 -3.15 11.22
N PRO A 279 -26.99 -2.77 11.34
CA PRO A 279 -27.58 -2.39 12.61
C PRO A 279 -27.52 -3.57 13.59
N VAL A 280 -27.20 -3.30 14.83
CA VAL A 280 -27.06 -4.30 15.88
C VAL A 280 -27.88 -3.88 17.09
N ALA A 281 -28.95 -4.61 17.33
CA ALA A 281 -29.80 -4.43 18.53
C ALA A 281 -29.06 -4.87 19.80
N GLU A 282 -29.43 -4.32 20.93
CA GLU A 282 -28.95 -4.79 22.24
C GLU A 282 -29.48 -6.21 22.51
N THR A 283 -28.68 -7.21 22.24
CA THR A 283 -28.98 -8.58 22.67
C THR A 283 -28.19 -8.89 23.94
N GLY A 284 -28.79 -9.63 24.88
CA GLY A 284 -28.27 -9.96 26.21
C GLY A 284 -26.94 -10.75 26.27
N LYS A 285 -26.22 -10.90 25.16
CA LYS A 285 -24.91 -11.53 25.03
C LYS A 285 -23.71 -10.66 25.46
N ARG A 286 -23.94 -9.50 26.05
CA ARG A 286 -22.90 -8.53 26.44
C ARG A 286 -21.80 -9.16 27.32
N ARG A 287 -22.17 -10.04 28.26
CA ARG A 287 -21.22 -10.63 29.22
C ARG A 287 -20.21 -11.60 28.56
N SER A 288 -20.64 -12.39 27.57
CA SER A 288 -19.76 -13.31 26.82
C SER A 288 -18.70 -12.56 25.99
N ASN A 289 -19.03 -11.38 25.48
CA ASN A 289 -18.10 -10.57 24.69
C ASN A 289 -17.05 -9.87 25.55
N VAL A 290 -17.38 -9.48 26.78
CA VAL A 290 -16.43 -8.87 27.73
C VAL A 290 -15.33 -9.86 28.11
N ASN A 291 -15.66 -11.11 28.39
CA ASN A 291 -14.67 -12.14 28.74
C ASN A 291 -13.71 -12.39 27.55
N ARG A 292 -14.22 -12.50 26.34
CA ARG A 292 -13.38 -12.62 25.12
C ARG A 292 -12.50 -11.40 24.92
N LEU A 293 -13.03 -10.20 25.14
CA LEU A 293 -12.27 -8.96 25.04
C LEU A 293 -11.09 -8.95 26.02
N MET A 294 -11.35 -9.32 27.29
CA MET A 294 -10.31 -9.44 28.31
C MET A 294 -9.25 -10.47 27.93
N THR A 295 -9.67 -11.65 27.43
CA THR A 295 -8.74 -12.70 26.98
C THR A 295 -7.84 -12.19 25.85
N TYR A 296 -8.38 -11.54 24.82
CA TYR A 296 -7.57 -11.03 23.72
C TYR A 296 -6.66 -9.88 24.14
N PHE A 297 -7.08 -9.05 25.09
CA PHE A 297 -6.25 -7.99 25.64
C PHE A 297 -5.05 -8.54 26.43
N VAL A 298 -5.28 -9.58 27.25
CA VAL A 298 -4.21 -10.27 27.99
C VAL A 298 -3.26 -11.02 27.06
N LEU A 299 -3.77 -11.57 25.95
CA LEU A 299 -2.95 -12.26 24.94
C LEU A 299 -2.20 -11.31 24.01
N LEU A 300 -2.47 -10.00 24.01
CA LEU A 300 -1.81 -9.04 23.13
C LEU A 300 -0.27 -9.04 23.26
N PRO A 301 0.32 -9.00 24.46
CA PRO A 301 1.78 -9.08 24.62
C PRO A 301 2.36 -10.39 24.05
N LEU A 302 1.62 -11.49 24.18
CA LEU A 302 2.02 -12.79 23.61
C LEU A 302 2.08 -12.71 22.07
N TRP A 303 1.08 -12.12 21.42
CA TRP A 303 1.09 -11.92 19.96
C TRP A 303 2.25 -11.04 19.52
N ILE A 304 2.57 -10.00 20.28
CA ILE A 304 3.72 -9.13 20.00
C ILE A 304 5.03 -9.92 20.11
N GLY A 305 5.19 -10.71 21.16
CA GLY A 305 6.39 -11.53 21.38
C GLY A 305 6.58 -12.60 20.30
N ILE A 306 5.52 -13.37 20.00
CA ILE A 306 5.54 -14.38 18.93
C ILE A 306 5.83 -13.72 17.58
N GLY A 307 5.15 -12.61 17.27
CA GLY A 307 5.37 -11.88 16.04
C GLY A 307 6.81 -11.38 15.93
N GLY A 308 7.34 -10.75 16.98
CA GLY A 308 8.73 -10.26 17.03
C GLY A 308 9.74 -11.38 16.82
N PHE A 309 9.56 -12.51 17.50
CA PHE A 309 10.42 -13.68 17.35
C PHE A 309 10.37 -14.24 15.92
N ALA A 310 9.17 -14.40 15.34
CA ALA A 310 9.01 -14.85 13.96
C ALA A 310 9.65 -13.86 12.97
N GLY A 311 9.49 -12.57 13.18
CA GLY A 311 10.09 -11.53 12.35
C GLY A 311 11.63 -11.53 12.45
N SER A 312 12.19 -11.77 13.64
CA SER A 312 13.65 -11.86 13.80
C SER A 312 14.24 -13.08 13.08
N MET A 313 13.52 -14.20 13.01
CA MET A 313 13.95 -15.37 12.25
C MET A 313 14.01 -15.12 10.73
N MET A 314 13.22 -14.16 10.25
CA MET A 314 13.18 -13.80 8.83
C MET A 314 14.32 -12.84 8.40
N HIS A 315 15.22 -12.44 9.30
CA HIS A 315 16.26 -11.45 8.98
C HIS A 315 17.20 -11.89 7.85
N VAL A 316 17.58 -13.17 7.80
CA VAL A 316 18.46 -13.70 6.75
C VAL A 316 17.83 -13.58 5.35
N PRO A 317 16.65 -14.16 5.07
CA PRO A 317 16.05 -14.02 3.74
C PRO A 317 15.68 -12.57 3.40
N LEU A 318 15.31 -11.73 4.37
CA LEU A 318 15.01 -10.33 4.14
C LEU A 318 16.27 -9.51 3.80
N SER A 319 17.40 -9.78 4.46
CA SER A 319 18.65 -9.05 4.20
C SER A 319 19.24 -9.33 2.83
N ARG A 320 18.94 -10.47 2.21
CA ARG A 320 19.43 -10.86 0.86
C ARG A 320 18.97 -9.92 -0.25
N PHE A 321 17.90 -9.15 -0.03
CA PHE A 321 17.49 -8.10 -0.97
C PHE A 321 18.45 -6.89 -0.96
N ASN A 322 19.31 -6.76 0.05
CA ASN A 322 20.37 -5.76 0.05
C ASN A 322 21.54 -6.24 -0.82
N GLN A 323 21.96 -5.39 -1.74
CA GLN A 323 23.01 -5.74 -2.72
C GLN A 323 24.36 -6.09 -2.06
N THR A 324 24.73 -5.39 -0.97
CA THR A 324 25.96 -5.65 -0.23
C THR A 324 25.93 -7.03 0.42
N VAL A 325 24.82 -7.41 1.03
CA VAL A 325 24.64 -8.72 1.66
C VAL A 325 24.65 -9.83 0.60
N TYR A 326 23.93 -9.62 -0.49
CA TYR A 326 23.89 -10.58 -1.59
C TYR A 326 25.28 -10.81 -2.21
N LEU A 327 26.04 -9.73 -2.46
CA LEU A 327 27.38 -9.81 -3.00
C LEU A 327 28.34 -10.54 -2.03
N ALA A 328 28.27 -10.26 -0.74
CA ALA A 328 29.05 -10.93 0.28
C ALA A 328 28.76 -12.43 0.32
N GLU A 329 27.47 -12.83 0.26
CA GLU A 329 27.07 -14.25 0.20
C GLU A 329 27.64 -14.92 -1.06
N GLN A 330 27.51 -14.30 -2.24
CA GLN A 330 28.07 -14.87 -3.48
C GLN A 330 29.58 -15.11 -3.41
N ILE A 331 30.32 -14.17 -2.84
CA ILE A 331 31.79 -14.27 -2.73
C ILE A 331 32.21 -15.35 -1.73
N ILE A 332 31.43 -15.56 -0.66
CA ILE A 332 31.74 -16.53 0.41
C ILE A 332 31.29 -17.94 0.00
N GLU A 333 30.04 -18.08 -0.46
CA GLU A 333 29.45 -19.41 -0.78
C GLU A 333 29.98 -19.97 -2.09
N HIS A 334 30.36 -19.11 -3.04
CA HIS A 334 30.83 -19.49 -4.38
C HIS A 334 32.18 -18.83 -4.71
N PRO A 335 33.33 -19.29 -4.11
CA PRO A 335 34.63 -18.70 -4.36
C PRO A 335 35.05 -18.69 -5.84
N GLU A 336 34.53 -19.64 -6.63
CA GLU A 336 34.71 -19.74 -8.08
C GLU A 336 34.20 -18.51 -8.85
N VAL A 337 33.19 -17.79 -8.30
CA VAL A 337 32.60 -16.61 -8.93
C VAL A 337 33.58 -15.42 -8.93
N LYS A 338 34.62 -15.44 -8.07
CA LYS A 338 35.68 -14.42 -8.07
C LYS A 338 36.39 -14.31 -9.40
N ASN A 339 36.49 -15.42 -10.11
CA ASN A 339 37.19 -15.53 -11.42
C ASN A 339 36.22 -15.63 -12.62
N ASP A 340 34.90 -15.52 -12.37
CA ASP A 340 33.92 -15.57 -13.45
C ASP A 340 33.86 -14.20 -14.18
N PRO A 341 34.27 -14.14 -15.47
CA PRO A 341 34.23 -12.91 -16.26
C PRO A 341 32.82 -12.41 -16.52
N LYS A 342 31.80 -13.27 -16.33
CA LYS A 342 30.37 -12.91 -16.54
C LYS A 342 29.74 -12.23 -15.35
N ASN A 343 30.30 -12.38 -14.15
CA ASN A 343 29.75 -11.74 -12.96
C ASN A 343 30.33 -10.33 -12.81
N ILE A 344 29.59 -9.36 -13.32
CA ILE A 344 30.01 -7.96 -13.39
C ILE A 344 30.09 -7.33 -11.98
N ASP A 345 29.20 -7.69 -11.06
CA ASP A 345 29.17 -7.11 -9.70
C ASP A 345 30.41 -7.52 -8.90
N VAL A 346 30.79 -8.81 -8.97
CA VAL A 346 32.00 -9.29 -8.30
C VAL A 346 33.25 -8.67 -8.92
N ARG A 347 33.32 -8.55 -10.23
CA ARG A 347 34.45 -7.92 -10.94
C ARG A 347 34.57 -6.45 -10.55
N THR A 348 33.48 -5.71 -10.49
CA THR A 348 33.47 -4.32 -10.06
C THR A 348 33.91 -4.18 -8.61
N PHE A 349 33.46 -5.07 -7.73
CA PHE A 349 33.92 -5.10 -6.35
C PHE A 349 35.44 -5.33 -6.28
N MET A 350 35.96 -6.32 -7.01
CA MET A 350 37.40 -6.59 -7.04
C MET A 350 38.22 -5.42 -7.57
N SER A 351 37.69 -4.66 -8.54
CA SER A 351 38.36 -3.46 -9.08
C SER A 351 38.25 -2.26 -8.15
N SER A 352 37.34 -2.25 -7.16
CA SER A 352 37.15 -1.12 -6.24
C SER A 352 38.24 -0.97 -5.17
N GLY A 353 39.11 -1.96 -5.02
CA GLY A 353 40.19 -1.97 -4.00
C GLY A 353 39.72 -2.23 -2.55
N LYS A 354 38.40 -2.48 -2.35
CA LYS A 354 37.90 -2.89 -1.02
C LYS A 354 38.27 -4.35 -0.74
N SER A 355 38.61 -4.64 0.52
CA SER A 355 38.92 -6.01 0.94
C SER A 355 37.62 -6.82 1.14
N THR A 356 37.68 -8.14 0.92
CA THR A 356 36.57 -9.05 1.18
C THR A 356 36.11 -9.00 2.64
N GLU A 357 37.03 -8.79 3.58
CA GLU A 357 36.77 -8.66 5.01
C GLU A 357 35.91 -7.42 5.32
N GLN A 358 36.20 -6.29 4.68
CA GLN A 358 35.39 -5.07 4.81
C GLN A 358 33.96 -5.28 4.28
N LEU A 359 33.83 -5.97 3.13
CA LEU A 359 32.50 -6.29 2.58
C LEU A 359 31.69 -7.18 3.53
N VAL A 360 32.33 -8.17 4.13
CA VAL A 360 31.67 -9.07 5.10
C VAL A 360 31.24 -8.30 6.35
N GLN A 361 32.09 -7.43 6.88
CA GLN A 361 31.75 -6.59 8.03
C GLN A 361 30.57 -5.65 7.73
N GLU A 362 30.55 -5.02 6.54
CA GLU A 362 29.42 -4.20 6.10
C GLU A 362 28.13 -5.04 5.97
N ALA A 363 28.22 -6.24 5.40
CA ALA A 363 27.09 -7.15 5.25
C ALA A 363 26.53 -7.63 6.60
N ASP A 364 27.40 -7.94 7.55
CA ASP A 364 26.99 -8.37 8.91
C ASP A 364 26.37 -7.22 9.70
N ALA A 365 26.85 -6.00 9.54
CA ALA A 365 26.23 -4.82 10.13
C ALA A 365 24.78 -4.62 9.57
N ILE A 366 24.60 -4.80 8.26
CA ILE A 366 23.29 -4.73 7.63
C ILE A 366 22.40 -5.87 8.12
N ARG A 367 22.89 -7.12 8.19
CA ARG A 367 22.14 -8.27 8.74
C ARG A 367 21.65 -8.02 10.15
N HIS A 368 22.50 -7.40 10.99
CA HIS A 368 22.13 -7.03 12.35
C HIS A 368 21.00 -5.98 12.37
N GLN A 369 21.03 -4.99 11.46
CA GLN A 369 19.93 -4.04 11.31
C GLN A 369 18.62 -4.74 10.90
N PHE A 370 18.68 -5.73 9.99
CA PHE A 370 17.53 -6.55 9.63
C PHE A 370 17.03 -7.44 10.78
N TYR A 371 17.93 -7.93 11.65
CA TYR A 371 17.53 -8.66 12.83
C TYR A 371 16.70 -7.80 13.79
N LEU A 372 17.19 -6.61 14.14
CA LEU A 372 16.44 -5.65 14.97
C LEU A 372 15.14 -5.17 14.28
N GLY A 373 15.25 -4.83 13.02
CA GLY A 373 14.10 -4.43 12.21
C GLY A 373 13.06 -5.54 12.06
N GLY A 374 13.49 -6.80 11.98
CA GLY A 374 12.64 -7.98 11.98
C GLY A 374 11.83 -8.13 13.27
N TRP A 375 12.45 -7.89 14.43
CA TRP A 375 11.75 -7.82 15.73
C TRP A 375 10.67 -6.75 15.73
N ILE A 376 10.98 -5.55 15.23
CA ILE A 376 10.03 -4.43 15.18
C ILE A 376 8.89 -4.75 14.18
N LEU A 377 9.22 -5.24 12.99
CA LEU A 377 8.24 -5.61 11.96
C LEU A 377 7.29 -6.71 12.47
N GLY A 378 7.86 -7.77 13.03
CA GLY A 378 7.07 -8.88 13.54
C GLY A 378 6.22 -8.48 14.75
N GLY A 379 6.77 -7.68 15.68
CA GLY A 379 6.02 -7.09 16.79
C GLY A 379 4.87 -6.19 16.31
N PHE A 380 5.11 -5.35 15.30
CA PHE A 380 4.08 -4.55 14.64
C PHE A 380 2.96 -5.42 14.07
N MET A 381 3.30 -6.51 13.37
CA MET A 381 2.30 -7.46 12.85
C MET A 381 1.55 -8.16 13.99
N GLY A 382 2.21 -8.47 15.09
CA GLY A 382 1.58 -8.99 16.30
C GLY A 382 0.53 -8.02 16.89
N VAL A 383 0.85 -6.72 16.93
CA VAL A 383 -0.10 -5.67 17.34
C VAL A 383 -1.29 -5.61 16.37
N VAL A 384 -1.04 -5.66 15.06
CA VAL A 384 -2.11 -5.61 14.03
C VAL A 384 -3.04 -6.81 14.17
N ILE A 385 -2.51 -8.01 14.32
CA ILE A 385 -3.30 -9.23 14.50
C ILE A 385 -4.07 -9.16 15.81
N GLY A 386 -3.41 -8.84 16.92
CA GLY A 386 -4.03 -8.75 18.24
C GLY A 386 -5.15 -7.72 18.30
N THR A 387 -4.91 -6.50 17.76
CA THR A 387 -5.95 -5.45 17.69
C THR A 387 -7.10 -5.82 16.76
N SER A 388 -6.82 -6.56 15.68
CA SER A 388 -7.86 -7.10 14.78
C SER A 388 -8.75 -8.12 15.52
N LEU A 389 -8.19 -9.01 16.34
CA LEU A 389 -8.93 -9.97 17.16
C LEU A 389 -9.75 -9.26 18.25
N ILE A 390 -9.18 -8.25 18.91
CA ILE A 390 -9.91 -7.38 19.85
C ILE A 390 -11.12 -6.74 19.17
N GLY A 391 -10.90 -6.18 17.96
CA GLY A 391 -11.96 -5.57 17.17
C GLY A 391 -13.13 -6.49 16.81
N LEU A 392 -12.88 -7.82 16.74
CA LEU A 392 -13.94 -8.83 16.54
C LEU A 392 -14.84 -9.02 17.78
N SER A 393 -14.33 -8.70 18.95
CA SER A 393 -15.03 -8.88 20.23
C SER A 393 -15.69 -7.60 20.73
N THR A 394 -15.38 -6.44 20.10
CA THR A 394 -16.00 -5.15 20.46
C THR A 394 -17.36 -5.03 19.80
N PHE A 395 -18.37 -4.82 20.63
CA PHE A 395 -19.74 -4.54 20.18
C PHE A 395 -19.99 -3.03 20.22
N ARG A 396 -20.41 -2.46 19.08
CA ARG A 396 -20.90 -1.11 19.00
C ARG A 396 -22.38 -1.15 18.66
N LYS A 397 -23.24 -0.58 19.53
CA LYS A 397 -24.66 -0.41 19.24
C LYS A 397 -24.83 0.48 18.01
N ARG A 398 -25.60 0.06 17.04
CA ARG A 398 -25.96 0.81 15.84
C ARG A 398 -27.44 0.59 15.56
N GLU A 399 -28.14 1.67 15.31
CA GLU A 399 -29.57 1.65 14.99
C GLU A 399 -29.79 1.58 13.48
N ASP A 400 -28.87 2.18 12.71
CA ASP A 400 -28.91 2.29 11.26
C ASP A 400 -27.71 1.63 10.57
N TRP A 401 -27.82 1.50 9.25
CA TRP A 401 -26.73 1.08 8.38
C TRP A 401 -25.68 2.20 8.27
N GLU A 402 -24.52 2.01 8.83
CA GLU A 402 -23.45 3.00 8.86
C GLU A 402 -22.23 2.58 8.05
N PRO A 403 -21.62 3.50 7.27
CA PRO A 403 -20.33 3.23 6.65
C PRO A 403 -19.23 3.09 7.71
N ASN A 404 -18.45 2.04 7.60
CA ASN A 404 -17.28 1.84 8.45
C ASN A 404 -16.21 2.89 8.15
N LYS A 405 -15.84 3.72 9.13
CA LYS A 405 -14.92 4.84 8.95
C LYS A 405 -13.55 4.41 8.36
N THR A 406 -13.07 3.24 8.74
CA THR A 406 -11.75 2.74 8.29
C THR A 406 -11.80 2.14 6.89
N ASN A 407 -12.87 1.38 6.57
CA ASN A 407 -12.94 0.59 5.34
C ASN A 407 -13.69 1.30 4.20
N CYS A 408 -14.51 2.31 4.53
CA CYS A 408 -15.26 3.06 3.53
C CYS A 408 -14.32 3.94 2.68
N LEU A 409 -14.34 3.73 1.37
CA LEU A 409 -13.57 4.54 0.40
C LEU A 409 -14.29 5.80 -0.06
N SER A 410 -15.38 6.20 0.59
CA SER A 410 -16.16 7.42 0.29
C SER A 410 -16.61 7.56 -1.18
N CYS A 411 -16.85 6.45 -1.89
CA CYS A 411 -17.15 6.42 -3.33
C CYS A 411 -18.57 6.86 -3.71
N ALA A 412 -19.43 7.13 -2.74
CA ALA A 412 -20.83 7.58 -2.87
C ALA A 412 -21.78 6.62 -3.59
N ARG A 413 -21.40 5.35 -3.91
CA ARG A 413 -22.30 4.38 -4.58
C ARG A 413 -23.56 4.10 -3.74
N CYS A 414 -23.39 3.88 -2.44
CA CYS A 414 -24.54 3.57 -1.54
C CYS A 414 -25.58 4.70 -1.47
N MET A 415 -25.19 5.92 -1.76
CA MET A 415 -26.11 7.07 -1.76
C MET A 415 -27.06 7.06 -2.96
N ASP A 416 -26.59 6.59 -4.13
CA ASP A 416 -27.40 6.49 -5.34
C ASP A 416 -28.52 5.42 -5.22
N TYR A 417 -28.28 4.40 -4.39
CA TYR A 417 -29.24 3.31 -4.17
C TYR A 417 -30.16 3.53 -2.96
N CYS A 418 -29.92 4.56 -2.15
CA CYS A 418 -30.78 4.85 -1.02
C CYS A 418 -32.08 5.52 -1.49
N PRO A 419 -33.27 4.90 -1.24
CA PRO A 419 -34.56 5.47 -1.68
C PRO A 419 -34.98 6.70 -0.84
N VAL A 420 -34.42 6.83 0.36
CA VAL A 420 -34.70 7.98 1.24
C VAL A 420 -33.92 9.19 0.74
N LYS A 421 -34.56 10.04 -0.04
CA LYS A 421 -33.98 11.32 -0.47
C LYS A 421 -33.93 12.26 0.73
N LYS A 422 -32.78 12.89 0.95
CA LYS A 422 -32.72 14.08 1.81
C LYS A 422 -33.52 15.19 1.13
N GLU A 423 -34.45 15.74 1.82
CA GLU A 423 -34.88 17.11 1.56
C GLU A 423 -33.65 18.00 1.77
N ALA A 424 -33.28 18.76 0.75
CA ALA A 424 -32.03 19.52 0.64
C ALA A 424 -32.00 20.70 1.61
#